data_edc3abc85ba95433a21f81f307325c51
#
_entry.id   edc3abc85ba95433a21f81f307325c51
#
_cell.length_a   1.000
_cell.length_b   1.000
_cell.length_c   1.000
_cell.angle_alpha   90.00
_cell.angle_beta   90.00
_cell.angle_gamma   90.00
#
_symmetry.space_group_name_H-M   'P 1'
#
loop_
_entity.id
_entity.type
_entity.pdbx_description
1 polymer ?
#
loop_
_entity_poly.entity_id
_entity_poly.type
_entity_poly.pdbx_seq_one_letter_code
_entity_poly.pdbx_strand_id
1 'polypeptide(L)'
;RWAEALREMSGRLEEMPGEEGYPAYLASRLAQFYERAGSVECIGSDERRGSLTAVGAVSPPGGDLSEPVSQATMRIVKVFWALDSSLAYKRHFPAINWLSSYSLYLDSLKPWFDENLGPEFMRDRTKAMGILQNEASLNEIVQLVGKDALGAGDQLTLEVARMVREDFLQQNAFMDVDSFSDYERQKKLLGMILSYDALCRDCLLYTSDAADER
;
A
#
# COMPACT_ATOMS: atom_id res chain seq x y z
N ARG A 1 10.69 -3.03 -20.04
CA ARG A 1 11.46 -3.63 -21.18
C ARG A 1 10.56 -4.36 -22.17
N TRP A 2 9.59 -5.16 -21.72
CA TRP A 2 8.70 -5.87 -22.64
C TRP A 2 7.81 -4.93 -23.47
N ALA A 3 7.21 -3.91 -22.84
CA ALA A 3 6.43 -2.90 -23.54
C ALA A 3 7.27 -2.10 -24.54
N GLU A 4 8.51 -1.80 -24.19
CA GLU A 4 9.46 -1.11 -25.04
C GLU A 4 9.82 -1.94 -26.28
N ALA A 5 10.07 -3.22 -26.10
CA ALA A 5 10.26 -4.13 -27.23
C ALA A 5 9.03 -4.21 -28.15
N LEU A 6 7.82 -4.13 -27.57
CA LEU A 6 6.59 -4.09 -28.34
C LEU A 6 6.48 -2.81 -29.18
N ARG A 7 6.86 -1.66 -28.62
CA ARG A 7 6.93 -0.38 -29.32
C ARG A 7 7.91 -0.43 -30.49
N GLU A 8 9.12 -0.97 -30.26
CA GLU A 8 10.12 -1.11 -31.33
C GLU A 8 9.65 -2.05 -32.45
N MET A 9 9.02 -3.18 -32.11
CA MET A 9 8.51 -4.12 -33.13
C MET A 9 7.40 -3.47 -33.96
N SER A 10 6.45 -2.80 -33.32
CA SER A 10 5.37 -2.09 -34.01
C SER A 10 5.91 -1.00 -34.95
N GLY A 11 6.93 -0.25 -34.52
CA GLY A 11 7.61 0.76 -35.36
C GLY A 11 8.30 0.14 -36.57
N ARG A 12 8.95 -1.02 -36.42
CA ARG A 12 9.59 -1.73 -37.55
C ARG A 12 8.60 -2.33 -38.53
N LEU A 13 7.41 -2.66 -38.04
CA LEU A 13 6.31 -3.18 -38.88
C LEU A 13 5.48 -2.04 -39.54
N GLU A 14 5.88 -0.78 -39.32
CA GLU A 14 5.19 0.41 -39.83
C GLU A 14 3.71 0.45 -39.42
N GLU A 15 3.36 -0.10 -38.23
CA GLU A 15 2.02 -0.03 -37.69
C GLU A 15 1.67 1.38 -37.25
N MET A 16 0.38 1.75 -37.31
CA MET A 16 -0.07 3.07 -36.88
C MET A 16 0.21 3.28 -35.38
N PRO A 17 1.02 4.28 -35.00
CA PRO A 17 1.36 4.52 -33.61
C PRO A 17 0.17 5.09 -32.83
N GLY A 18 -0.01 4.63 -31.59
CA GLY A 18 -0.89 5.21 -30.59
C GLY A 18 -0.17 6.25 -29.74
N GLU A 19 -0.60 6.39 -28.47
CA GLU A 19 -0.01 7.32 -27.52
C GLU A 19 1.48 7.01 -27.30
N GLU A 20 2.33 8.04 -27.32
CA GLU A 20 3.78 7.96 -27.12
C GLU A 20 4.50 6.93 -28.03
N GLY A 21 3.92 6.62 -29.19
CA GLY A 21 4.49 5.66 -30.14
C GLY A 21 4.29 4.20 -29.77
N TYR A 22 3.51 3.90 -28.75
CA TYR A 22 3.08 2.53 -28.45
C TYR A 22 1.97 2.08 -29.41
N PRO A 23 1.87 0.77 -29.70
CA PRO A 23 0.78 0.28 -30.54
C PRO A 23 -0.57 0.39 -29.81
N ALA A 24 -1.64 0.64 -30.57
CA ALA A 24 -3.00 0.76 -30.02
C ALA A 24 -3.46 -0.48 -29.22
N TYR A 25 -2.87 -1.62 -29.47
CA TYR A 25 -3.17 -2.89 -28.77
C TYR A 25 -2.32 -3.13 -27.52
N LEU A 26 -1.56 -2.16 -27.03
CA LEU A 26 -0.71 -2.29 -25.83
C LEU A 26 -1.51 -2.81 -24.62
N ALA A 27 -2.64 -2.19 -24.33
CA ALA A 27 -3.46 -2.57 -23.18
C ALA A 27 -3.99 -4.02 -23.28
N SER A 28 -4.43 -4.44 -24.46
CA SER A 28 -4.92 -5.83 -24.65
C SER A 28 -3.81 -6.87 -24.52
N ARG A 29 -2.59 -6.55 -24.95
CA ARG A 29 -1.41 -7.42 -24.79
C ARG A 29 -0.98 -7.53 -23.34
N LEU A 30 -1.01 -6.42 -22.58
CA LEU A 30 -0.77 -6.43 -21.14
C LEU A 30 -1.83 -7.26 -20.41
N ALA A 31 -3.10 -7.09 -20.75
CA ALA A 31 -4.19 -7.89 -20.18
C ALA A 31 -3.98 -9.39 -20.40
N GLN A 32 -3.69 -9.81 -21.65
CA GLN A 32 -3.39 -11.21 -21.99
C GLN A 32 -2.20 -11.78 -21.22
N PHE A 33 -1.21 -10.94 -20.89
CA PHE A 33 -0.08 -11.37 -20.07
C PHE A 33 -0.51 -11.62 -18.60
N TYR A 34 -1.19 -10.66 -17.99
CA TYR A 34 -1.61 -10.75 -16.59
C TYR A 34 -2.75 -11.75 -16.34
N GLU A 35 -3.60 -12.02 -17.33
CA GLU A 35 -4.63 -13.05 -17.26
C GLU A 35 -4.09 -14.47 -17.02
N ARG A 36 -2.80 -14.69 -17.28
CA ARG A 36 -2.15 -15.98 -17.01
C ARG A 36 -1.91 -16.23 -15.51
N ALA A 37 -1.97 -15.17 -14.69
CA ALA A 37 -1.91 -15.30 -13.24
C ALA A 37 -3.27 -15.72 -12.69
N GLY A 38 -3.26 -16.69 -11.78
CA GLY A 38 -4.49 -17.15 -11.15
C GLY A 38 -4.32 -18.46 -10.42
N SER A 39 -5.39 -18.91 -9.80
CA SER A 39 -5.49 -20.22 -9.18
C SER A 39 -6.44 -21.10 -10.01
N VAL A 40 -6.00 -22.30 -10.33
CA VAL A 40 -6.73 -23.22 -11.23
C VAL A 40 -6.79 -24.63 -10.64
N GLU A 41 -7.84 -25.36 -10.98
CA GLU A 41 -7.91 -26.80 -10.78
C GLU A 41 -7.30 -27.48 -11.99
N CYS A 42 -6.33 -28.38 -11.75
CA CYS A 42 -5.59 -29.02 -12.81
C CYS A 42 -6.39 -30.15 -13.44
N ILE A 43 -6.38 -30.22 -14.78
CA ILE A 43 -7.00 -31.33 -15.51
C ILE A 43 -6.16 -32.60 -15.30
N GLY A 44 -6.82 -33.74 -15.07
CA GLY A 44 -6.21 -35.07 -15.09
C GLY A 44 -5.71 -35.63 -13.76
N SER A 45 -5.88 -34.95 -12.63
CA SER A 45 -5.71 -35.55 -11.31
C SER A 45 -6.71 -34.98 -10.33
N ASP A 46 -7.28 -35.83 -9.50
CA ASP A 46 -8.29 -35.47 -8.54
C ASP A 46 -7.76 -34.43 -7.56
N GLU A 47 -8.47 -33.31 -7.45
CA GLU A 47 -8.28 -32.26 -6.48
C GLU A 47 -6.92 -31.48 -6.50
N ARG A 48 -6.11 -31.68 -7.52
CA ARG A 48 -4.86 -30.93 -7.63
C ARG A 48 -5.12 -29.47 -8.05
N ARG A 49 -4.73 -28.54 -7.20
CA ARG A 49 -4.77 -27.10 -7.48
C ARG A 49 -3.37 -26.57 -7.78
N GLY A 50 -3.29 -25.63 -8.69
CA GLY A 50 -2.08 -24.88 -9.02
C GLY A 50 -2.35 -23.41 -9.00
N SER A 51 -1.34 -22.60 -8.61
CA SER A 51 -1.44 -21.15 -8.66
C SER A 51 -0.21 -20.54 -9.32
N LEU A 52 -0.42 -19.44 -10.03
CA LEU A 52 0.63 -18.62 -10.61
C LEU A 52 0.41 -17.17 -10.20
N THR A 53 1.43 -16.60 -9.55
CA THR A 53 1.44 -15.19 -9.20
C THR A 53 2.38 -14.44 -10.14
N ALA A 54 1.89 -13.40 -10.80
CA ALA A 54 2.70 -12.54 -11.65
C ALA A 54 3.01 -11.23 -10.90
N VAL A 55 4.30 -10.92 -10.77
CA VAL A 55 4.77 -9.64 -10.21
C VAL A 55 5.41 -8.85 -11.34
N GLY A 56 4.72 -7.79 -11.78
CA GLY A 56 5.21 -6.90 -12.82
C GLY A 56 5.91 -5.68 -12.23
N ALA A 57 7.15 -5.42 -12.65
CA ALA A 57 7.86 -4.18 -12.32
C ALA A 57 7.74 -3.20 -13.49
N VAL A 58 7.17 -2.04 -13.22
CA VAL A 58 7.04 -0.93 -14.17
C VAL A 58 7.88 0.24 -13.68
N SER A 59 8.71 0.81 -14.56
CA SER A 59 9.56 1.95 -14.24
C SER A 59 9.21 3.10 -15.20
N PRO A 60 8.25 3.96 -14.81
CA PRO A 60 7.88 5.09 -15.64
C PRO A 60 9.02 6.12 -15.71
N PRO A 61 9.29 6.72 -16.88
CA PRO A 61 10.27 7.78 -17.00
C PRO A 61 9.94 8.96 -16.09
N GLY A 62 10.92 9.44 -15.33
CA GLY A 62 10.71 10.57 -14.41
C GLY A 62 9.77 10.28 -13.22
N GLY A 63 9.32 9.04 -13.04
CA GLY A 63 8.34 8.69 -12.00
C GLY A 63 6.90 9.06 -12.36
N ASP A 64 6.63 9.45 -13.61
CA ASP A 64 5.30 9.85 -14.05
C ASP A 64 4.40 8.64 -14.34
N LEU A 65 3.42 8.41 -13.48
CA LEU A 65 2.44 7.34 -13.60
C LEU A 65 1.38 7.61 -14.68
N SER A 66 1.37 8.78 -15.33
CA SER A 66 0.45 9.09 -16.44
C SER A 66 0.85 8.47 -17.77
N GLU A 67 2.06 7.92 -17.87
CA GLU A 67 2.60 7.24 -19.03
C GLU A 67 1.72 6.02 -19.43
N PRO A 68 1.58 5.73 -20.76
CA PRO A 68 0.63 4.73 -21.27
C PRO A 68 0.79 3.33 -20.68
N VAL A 69 2.03 2.86 -20.44
CA VAL A 69 2.29 1.52 -19.87
C VAL A 69 1.84 1.44 -18.44
N SER A 70 2.14 2.45 -17.62
CA SER A 70 1.73 2.54 -16.23
C SER A 70 0.21 2.61 -16.10
N GLN A 71 -0.43 3.47 -16.89
CA GLN A 71 -1.88 3.61 -16.92
C GLN A 71 -2.59 2.32 -17.34
N ALA A 72 -2.13 1.67 -18.42
CA ALA A 72 -2.69 0.41 -18.87
C ALA A 72 -2.51 -0.70 -17.82
N THR A 73 -1.34 -0.75 -17.17
CA THR A 73 -1.06 -1.75 -16.12
C THR A 73 -1.97 -1.54 -14.91
N MET A 74 -2.10 -0.31 -14.39
CA MET A 74 -2.95 -0.01 -13.25
C MET A 74 -4.43 -0.33 -13.47
N ARG A 75 -4.92 -0.26 -14.72
CA ARG A 75 -6.29 -0.66 -15.06
C ARG A 75 -6.53 -2.17 -15.04
N ILE A 76 -5.47 -2.97 -15.15
CA ILE A 76 -5.54 -4.42 -15.26
C ILE A 76 -5.25 -5.10 -13.92
N VAL A 77 -4.21 -4.63 -13.20
CA VAL A 77 -3.75 -5.26 -11.96
C VAL A 77 -4.67 -4.94 -10.79
N LYS A 78 -4.90 -5.93 -9.94
CA LYS A 78 -5.71 -5.76 -8.72
C LYS A 78 -4.90 -5.33 -7.50
N VAL A 79 -3.58 -5.44 -7.57
CA VAL A 79 -2.67 -5.01 -6.50
C VAL A 79 -1.61 -4.12 -7.11
N PHE A 80 -1.38 -2.97 -6.49
CA PHE A 80 -0.37 -2.02 -6.89
C PHE A 80 0.46 -1.57 -5.69
N TRP A 81 1.78 -1.66 -5.81
CA TRP A 81 2.73 -1.15 -4.84
C TRP A 81 3.47 0.05 -5.43
N ALA A 82 3.15 1.22 -4.95
CA ALA A 82 3.79 2.47 -5.37
C ALA A 82 5.14 2.60 -4.66
N LEU A 83 6.24 2.48 -5.39
CA LEU A 83 7.57 2.74 -4.86
C LEU A 83 7.80 4.26 -4.79
N ASP A 84 8.29 4.73 -3.65
CA ASP A 84 8.53 6.15 -3.37
C ASP A 84 10.01 6.40 -3.08
N SER A 85 10.63 7.20 -3.94
CA SER A 85 12.05 7.57 -3.78
C SER A 85 12.30 8.39 -2.50
N SER A 86 11.33 9.19 -2.06
CA SER A 86 11.46 9.99 -0.84
C SER A 86 11.59 9.12 0.41
N LEU A 87 10.85 7.99 0.47
CA LEU A 87 10.98 7.00 1.53
C LEU A 87 12.34 6.30 1.48
N ALA A 88 12.83 5.96 0.28
CA ALA A 88 14.15 5.36 0.11
C ALA A 88 15.27 6.32 0.58
N TYR A 89 15.19 7.61 0.25
CA TYR A 89 16.14 8.62 0.74
C TYR A 89 16.13 8.76 2.26
N LYS A 90 14.96 8.62 2.89
CA LYS A 90 14.81 8.59 4.37
C LYS A 90 15.25 7.26 4.98
N ARG A 91 15.71 6.30 4.17
CA ARG A 91 16.05 4.93 4.59
C ARG A 91 14.89 4.17 5.22
N HIS A 92 13.67 4.50 4.84
CA HIS A 92 12.49 3.75 5.22
C HIS A 92 12.29 2.60 4.22
N PHE A 93 12.43 1.36 4.67
CA PHE A 93 12.27 0.18 3.83
C PHE A 93 11.25 -0.80 4.45
N PRO A 94 10.43 -1.46 3.60
CA PRO A 94 10.31 -1.27 2.15
C PRO A 94 9.81 0.13 1.78
N ALA A 95 10.36 0.71 0.72
CA ALA A 95 10.04 2.08 0.28
C ALA A 95 8.73 2.10 -0.53
N ILE A 96 7.67 1.57 0.05
CA ILE A 96 6.33 1.46 -0.55
C ILE A 96 5.43 2.52 0.08
N ASN A 97 4.89 3.41 -0.75
CA ASN A 97 3.98 4.45 -0.29
C ASN A 97 2.62 3.82 0.04
N TRP A 98 2.23 3.87 1.30
CA TRP A 98 0.99 3.27 1.82
C TRP A 98 -0.28 4.00 1.39
N LEU A 99 -0.22 5.28 1.05
CA LEU A 99 -1.38 6.06 0.59
C LEU A 99 -1.69 5.83 -0.88
N SER A 100 -0.65 5.62 -1.71
CA SER A 100 -0.79 5.42 -3.16
C SER A 100 -0.92 3.95 -3.55
N SER A 101 -0.57 3.03 -2.65
CA SER A 101 -0.67 1.60 -2.88
C SER A 101 -2.06 1.07 -2.56
N TYR A 102 -2.53 0.08 -3.32
CA TYR A 102 -3.84 -0.51 -3.11
C TYR A 102 -3.88 -2.01 -3.38
N SER A 103 -4.89 -2.67 -2.82
CA SER A 103 -5.28 -4.04 -3.14
C SER A 103 -6.80 -4.10 -3.27
N LEU A 104 -7.28 -4.61 -4.39
CA LEU A 104 -8.72 -4.87 -4.63
C LEU A 104 -9.16 -6.25 -4.14
N TYR A 105 -8.26 -7.02 -3.53
CA TYR A 105 -8.59 -8.33 -2.98
C TYR A 105 -9.10 -8.28 -1.53
N LEU A 106 -9.08 -7.12 -0.88
CA LEU A 106 -9.39 -7.02 0.54
C LEU A 106 -10.78 -7.57 0.90
N ASP A 107 -11.80 -7.20 0.12
CA ASP A 107 -13.17 -7.66 0.37
C ASP A 107 -13.32 -9.18 0.16
N SER A 108 -12.65 -9.73 -0.87
CA SER A 108 -12.69 -11.17 -1.14
C SER A 108 -11.90 -11.99 -0.13
N LEU A 109 -10.86 -11.42 0.48
CA LEU A 109 -10.03 -12.07 1.50
C LEU A 109 -10.55 -11.85 2.92
N LYS A 110 -11.49 -10.93 3.11
CA LYS A 110 -12.05 -10.63 4.45
C LYS A 110 -12.54 -11.86 5.20
N PRO A 111 -13.32 -12.80 4.61
CA PRO A 111 -13.75 -14.01 5.32
C PRO A 111 -12.58 -14.85 5.84
N TRP A 112 -11.51 -14.97 5.05
CA TRP A 112 -10.31 -15.71 5.45
C TRP A 112 -9.60 -15.02 6.62
N PHE A 113 -9.48 -13.69 6.59
CA PHE A 113 -8.89 -12.92 7.70
C PHE A 113 -9.73 -13.03 8.97
N ASP A 114 -11.04 -12.92 8.85
CA ASP A 114 -11.96 -13.02 9.99
C ASP A 114 -11.89 -14.41 10.65
N GLU A 115 -11.74 -15.48 9.86
CA GLU A 115 -11.61 -16.86 10.36
C GLU A 115 -10.24 -17.14 11.01
N ASN A 116 -9.14 -16.66 10.40
CA ASN A 116 -7.78 -17.03 10.81
C ASN A 116 -7.15 -16.04 11.81
N LEU A 117 -7.52 -14.75 11.74
CA LEU A 117 -6.92 -13.70 12.57
C LEU A 117 -7.92 -12.96 13.46
N GLY A 118 -9.21 -13.19 13.21
CA GLY A 118 -10.29 -12.49 13.88
C GLY A 118 -10.69 -11.17 13.19
N PRO A 119 -11.94 -10.73 13.42
CA PRO A 119 -12.53 -9.56 12.75
C PRO A 119 -11.84 -8.24 13.12
N GLU A 120 -11.15 -8.19 14.25
CA GLU A 120 -10.41 -7.03 14.69
C GLU A 120 -9.24 -6.68 13.77
N PHE A 121 -8.59 -7.65 13.11
CA PHE A 121 -7.44 -7.39 12.25
C PHE A 121 -7.76 -6.43 11.10
N MET A 122 -8.86 -6.67 10.39
CA MET A 122 -9.29 -5.80 9.29
C MET A 122 -9.77 -4.43 9.78
N ARG A 123 -10.41 -4.37 10.94
CA ARG A 123 -10.81 -3.12 11.60
C ARG A 123 -9.58 -2.29 11.98
N ASP A 124 -8.58 -2.92 12.58
CA ASP A 124 -7.36 -2.26 13.05
C ASP A 124 -6.52 -1.76 11.86
N ARG A 125 -6.44 -2.54 10.77
CA ARG A 125 -5.88 -2.06 9.50
C ARG A 125 -6.57 -0.79 9.01
N THR A 126 -7.90 -0.76 9.02
CA THR A 126 -8.68 0.40 8.56
C THR A 126 -8.42 1.63 9.43
N LYS A 127 -8.34 1.46 10.76
CA LYS A 127 -7.97 2.53 11.68
C LYS A 127 -6.58 3.07 11.42
N ALA A 128 -5.58 2.19 11.25
CA ALA A 128 -4.21 2.60 10.94
C ALA A 128 -4.11 3.38 9.63
N MET A 129 -4.82 2.96 8.60
CA MET A 129 -4.89 3.69 7.33
C MET A 129 -5.54 5.07 7.51
N GLY A 130 -6.59 5.18 8.32
CA GLY A 130 -7.20 6.47 8.65
C GLY A 130 -6.24 7.42 9.39
N ILE A 131 -5.45 6.90 10.33
CA ILE A 131 -4.42 7.68 11.03
C ILE A 131 -3.35 8.20 10.06
N LEU A 132 -2.87 7.36 9.15
CA LEU A 132 -1.88 7.75 8.15
C LEU A 132 -2.43 8.77 7.12
N GLN A 133 -3.71 8.69 6.75
CA GLN A 133 -4.36 9.68 5.91
C GLN A 133 -4.51 11.02 6.63
N ASN A 134 -4.91 11.00 7.89
CA ASN A 134 -5.00 12.20 8.71
C ASN A 134 -3.61 12.86 8.92
N GLU A 135 -2.57 12.04 9.14
CA GLU A 135 -1.19 12.54 9.22
C GLU A 135 -0.79 13.31 7.95
N ALA A 136 -1.13 12.81 6.77
CA ALA A 136 -0.81 13.50 5.52
C ALA A 136 -1.43 14.91 5.47
N SER A 137 -2.71 15.03 5.83
CA SER A 137 -3.41 16.32 5.90
C SER A 137 -2.84 17.24 7.00
N LEU A 138 -2.51 16.70 8.17
CA LEU A 138 -1.92 17.46 9.26
C LEU A 138 -0.51 17.95 8.91
N ASN A 139 0.28 17.18 8.18
CA ASN A 139 1.61 17.59 7.75
C ASN A 139 1.57 18.81 6.80
N GLU A 140 0.54 18.96 5.97
CA GLU A 140 0.35 20.17 5.17
C GLU A 140 0.11 21.40 6.06
N ILE A 141 -0.68 21.25 7.11
CA ILE A 141 -0.95 22.31 8.09
C ILE A 141 0.33 22.65 8.86
N VAL A 142 1.07 21.63 9.31
CA VAL A 142 2.34 21.82 10.04
C VAL A 142 3.38 22.61 9.24
N GLN A 143 3.44 22.38 7.92
CA GLN A 143 4.34 23.14 7.06
C GLN A 143 3.99 24.63 6.98
N LEU A 144 2.73 25.00 7.17
CA LEU A 144 2.26 26.38 7.09
C LEU A 144 2.35 27.12 8.42
N VAL A 145 1.94 26.49 9.52
CA VAL A 145 1.77 27.16 10.82
C VAL A 145 2.68 26.64 11.94
N GLY A 146 3.40 25.56 11.68
CA GLY A 146 4.28 24.94 12.67
C GLY A 146 3.55 23.88 13.53
N LYS A 147 4.33 22.98 14.15
CA LYS A 147 3.82 21.88 14.96
C LYS A 147 3.17 22.33 16.27
N ASP A 148 3.66 23.42 16.83
CA ASP A 148 3.20 23.96 18.12
C ASP A 148 1.79 24.59 18.06
N ALA A 149 1.30 24.87 16.86
CA ALA A 149 -0.04 25.40 16.64
C ALA A 149 -1.14 24.32 16.64
N LEU A 150 -0.75 23.03 16.63
CA LEU A 150 -1.69 21.93 16.63
C LEU A 150 -2.25 21.65 18.02
N GLY A 151 -3.54 21.28 18.07
CA GLY A 151 -4.17 20.77 19.27
C GLY A 151 -3.57 19.44 19.75
N ALA A 152 -3.74 19.13 21.04
CA ALA A 152 -3.18 17.92 21.63
C ALA A 152 -3.61 16.62 20.91
N GLY A 153 -4.86 16.55 20.45
CA GLY A 153 -5.38 15.41 19.67
C GLY A 153 -4.69 15.23 18.32
N ASP A 154 -4.33 16.34 17.65
CA ASP A 154 -3.63 16.29 16.36
C ASP A 154 -2.16 15.93 16.56
N GLN A 155 -1.53 16.45 17.62
CA GLN A 155 -0.17 16.06 18.01
C GLN A 155 -0.09 14.56 18.33
N LEU A 156 -1.07 14.01 19.05
CA LEU A 156 -1.20 12.58 19.31
C LEU A 156 -1.33 11.80 17.98
N THR A 157 -2.17 12.28 17.05
CA THR A 157 -2.34 11.64 15.74
C THR A 157 -1.01 11.56 14.97
N LEU A 158 -0.21 12.63 14.97
CA LEU A 158 1.12 12.63 14.36
C LEU A 158 2.08 11.63 15.01
N GLU A 159 2.03 11.53 16.34
CA GLU A 159 2.90 10.60 17.09
C GLU A 159 2.51 9.15 16.82
N VAL A 160 1.21 8.82 16.86
CA VAL A 160 0.72 7.46 16.55
C VAL A 160 1.02 7.10 15.10
N ALA A 161 0.86 8.04 14.15
CA ALA A 161 1.21 7.83 12.76
C ALA A 161 2.72 7.55 12.60
N ARG A 162 3.57 8.25 13.36
CA ARG A 162 5.01 7.97 13.40
C ARG A 162 5.29 6.55 13.87
N MET A 163 4.64 6.10 14.96
CA MET A 163 4.78 4.72 15.45
C MET A 163 4.34 3.70 14.39
N VAL A 164 3.22 3.94 13.70
CA VAL A 164 2.78 3.05 12.61
C VAL A 164 3.82 3.00 11.48
N ARG A 165 4.41 4.11 11.09
CA ARG A 165 5.42 4.15 10.02
C ARG A 165 6.74 3.50 10.44
N GLU A 166 7.27 3.86 11.60
CA GLU A 166 8.63 3.51 12.02
C GLU A 166 8.69 2.15 12.71
N ASP A 167 7.68 1.81 13.52
CA ASP A 167 7.70 0.59 14.33
C ASP A 167 6.93 -0.57 13.68
N PHE A 168 5.95 -0.27 12.80
CA PHE A 168 5.12 -1.31 12.16
C PHE A 168 5.44 -1.50 10.67
N LEU A 169 5.50 -0.42 9.88
CA LEU A 169 5.69 -0.53 8.43
C LEU A 169 7.16 -0.66 8.02
N GLN A 170 8.07 -0.07 8.77
CA GLN A 170 9.50 -0.19 8.49
C GLN A 170 10.02 -1.56 8.92
N GLN A 171 10.78 -2.21 8.03
CA GLN A 171 11.41 -3.50 8.29
C GLN A 171 12.89 -3.47 7.89
N ASN A 172 13.72 -4.09 8.69
CA ASN A 172 15.15 -4.27 8.40
C ASN A 172 15.41 -5.69 7.91
N ALA A 173 15.59 -5.86 6.60
CA ALA A 173 15.84 -7.14 5.97
C ALA A 173 17.19 -7.80 6.37
N PHE A 174 18.08 -7.07 7.02
CA PHE A 174 19.38 -7.59 7.51
C PHE A 174 19.33 -8.13 8.93
N MET A 175 18.20 -7.99 9.61
CA MET A 175 17.99 -8.57 10.94
C MET A 175 17.05 -9.76 10.83
N ASP A 176 17.47 -10.93 11.34
CA ASP A 176 16.70 -12.18 11.25
C ASP A 176 15.29 -12.04 11.86
N VAL A 177 15.18 -11.30 12.96
CA VAL A 177 13.90 -11.05 13.65
C VAL A 177 12.94 -10.24 12.80
N ASP A 178 13.45 -9.38 11.92
CA ASP A 178 12.67 -8.40 11.17
C ASP A 178 12.53 -8.78 9.69
N SER A 179 13.34 -9.74 9.22
CA SER A 179 13.30 -10.22 7.83
C SER A 179 12.00 -10.96 7.50
N PHE A 180 11.34 -11.54 8.50
CA PHE A 180 10.05 -12.21 8.38
C PHE A 180 9.12 -11.80 9.51
N SER A 181 7.90 -11.38 9.16
CA SER A 181 6.85 -11.03 10.12
C SER A 181 5.59 -11.85 9.81
N ASP A 182 5.23 -12.74 10.73
CA ASP A 182 3.99 -13.50 10.64
C ASP A 182 2.75 -12.64 10.97
N TYR A 183 1.57 -13.15 10.65
CA TYR A 183 0.33 -12.43 10.88
C TYR A 183 0.03 -12.19 12.37
N GLU A 184 0.42 -13.12 13.24
CA GLU A 184 0.23 -12.99 14.68
C GLU A 184 1.07 -11.84 15.25
N ARG A 185 2.33 -11.73 14.82
CA ARG A 185 3.21 -10.61 15.19
C ARG A 185 2.63 -9.29 14.69
N GLN A 186 2.20 -9.23 13.42
CA GLN A 186 1.60 -8.03 12.85
C GLN A 186 0.34 -7.61 13.62
N LYS A 187 -0.56 -8.55 13.92
CA LYS A 187 -1.78 -8.31 14.71
C LYS A 187 -1.46 -7.74 16.09
N LYS A 188 -0.51 -8.35 16.80
CA LYS A 188 -0.13 -7.92 18.16
C LYS A 188 0.51 -6.53 18.15
N LEU A 189 1.43 -6.28 17.25
CA LEU A 189 2.14 -5.00 17.17
C LEU A 189 1.20 -3.86 16.80
N LEU A 190 0.38 -4.05 15.77
CA LEU A 190 -0.61 -3.04 15.37
C LEU A 190 -1.64 -2.82 16.48
N GLY A 191 -2.12 -3.89 17.12
CA GLY A 191 -3.05 -3.82 18.24
C GLY A 191 -2.48 -3.03 19.43
N MET A 192 -1.19 -3.18 19.75
CA MET A 192 -0.52 -2.39 20.79
C MET A 192 -0.49 -0.89 20.45
N ILE A 193 -0.12 -0.53 19.24
CA ILE A 193 -0.08 0.89 18.79
C ILE A 193 -1.48 1.51 18.86
N LEU A 194 -2.50 0.79 18.39
CA LEU A 194 -3.88 1.31 18.41
C LEU A 194 -4.48 1.35 19.81
N SER A 195 -4.07 0.45 20.72
CA SER A 195 -4.45 0.51 22.12
C SER A 195 -3.82 1.72 22.84
N TYR A 196 -2.56 2.04 22.52
CA TYR A 196 -1.92 3.25 22.98
C TYR A 196 -2.68 4.50 22.52
N ASP A 197 -3.05 4.59 21.23
CA ASP A 197 -3.85 5.71 20.70
C ASP A 197 -5.16 5.86 21.47
N ALA A 198 -5.90 4.77 21.69
CA ALA A 198 -7.18 4.80 22.40
C ALA A 198 -7.03 5.31 23.85
N LEU A 199 -6.07 4.76 24.59
CA LEU A 199 -5.82 5.17 25.99
C LEU A 199 -5.40 6.63 26.10
N CYS A 200 -4.55 7.12 25.19
CA CYS A 200 -4.14 8.51 25.19
C CYS A 200 -5.30 9.45 24.85
N ARG A 201 -6.18 9.09 23.92
CA ARG A 201 -7.39 9.89 23.60
C ARG A 201 -8.34 9.96 24.77
N ASP A 202 -8.59 8.85 25.48
CA ASP A 202 -9.41 8.82 26.67
C ASP A 202 -8.82 9.73 27.75
N CYS A 203 -7.49 9.72 27.94
CA CYS A 203 -6.79 10.59 28.89
C CYS A 203 -6.91 12.09 28.52
N LEU A 204 -6.82 12.42 27.22
CA LEU A 204 -6.98 13.79 26.75
C LEU A 204 -8.41 14.32 26.96
N LEU A 205 -9.42 13.48 26.73
CA LEU A 205 -10.83 13.83 26.99
C LEU A 205 -11.04 14.13 28.47
N TYR A 206 -10.56 13.26 29.36
CA TYR A 206 -10.67 13.46 30.80
C TYR A 206 -10.00 14.74 31.30
N THR A 207 -8.84 15.09 30.74
CA THR A 207 -8.12 16.32 31.12
C THR A 207 -8.78 17.59 30.58
N SER A 208 -9.44 17.53 29.40
CA SER A 208 -10.18 18.68 28.87
C SER A 208 -11.44 18.95 29.69
N ASP A 209 -12.22 17.90 29.99
CA ASP A 209 -13.43 18.03 30.81
C ASP A 209 -13.14 18.57 32.21
N ALA A 210 -12.03 18.12 32.84
CA ALA A 210 -11.59 18.65 34.14
C ALA A 210 -11.09 20.11 34.09
N ALA A 211 -10.75 20.63 32.91
CA ALA A 211 -10.38 22.03 32.73
C ALA A 211 -11.59 22.94 32.54
N ASP A 212 -12.66 22.44 31.92
CA ASP A 212 -13.91 23.18 31.70
C ASP A 212 -14.79 23.30 32.97
N GLU A 213 -14.55 22.44 33.96
CA GLU A 213 -15.25 22.49 35.29
C GLU A 213 -14.59 23.45 36.29
N ARG A 214 -13.55 24.19 35.91
CA ARG A 214 -12.87 25.18 36.76
C ARG A 214 -13.06 26.63 36.26
#